data_1fa5c11f4f792ecf0d0b640c46f8ceb8
#
_entry.id   1fa5c11f4f792ecf0d0b640c46f8ceb8
#
_cell.length_a   1.000
_cell.length_b   1.000
_cell.length_c   1.000
_cell.angle_alpha   90.00
_cell.angle_beta   90.00
_cell.angle_gamma   90.00
#
_symmetry.space_group_name_H-M   'P 1'
#
loop_
_entity.id
_entity.type
_entity.pdbx_description
1 polymer ?
#
loop_
_entity_poly.entity_id
_entity_poly.type
_entity_poly.pdbx_seq_one_letter_code
_entity_poly.pdbx_strand_id
1 'polypeptide(L)'
;ESLGDPGIAQGYVEGPGTQGGFGGGLDLVRGHTYESRMEDMYLQFVKQSAAWLKENPDADIRIAAIGFSRGAEQAAGFTRLVEERGIRNPEGAQVTRDGDGRVLHVNYVGPPLREPGTVIQAVGLFDPVGTGEPRDHDRRLPPSVVSGFQITADDERRNLFPSTRMLDPGVTDGGRFLNVTVAGAHSDIGGGYTQDGLGIRSGNLMIDYLNGLSDRPFLDKREEPDDPA
;
A
#
# COMPACT_ATOMS: atom_id res chain seq x y z
N GLU A 1 1.02 -10.36 11.61
CA GLU A 1 2.15 -9.78 12.39
C GLU A 1 3.45 -10.27 11.79
N SER A 2 4.49 -9.42 11.75
CA SER A 2 5.82 -9.85 11.28
C SER A 2 6.44 -10.77 12.32
N LEU A 3 7.22 -11.77 11.86
CA LEU A 3 7.91 -12.73 12.76
C LEU A 3 9.13 -12.13 13.47
N GLY A 4 9.22 -10.79 13.57
CA GLY A 4 10.29 -10.11 14.28
C GLY A 4 11.64 -10.13 13.56
N ASP A 5 11.67 -10.29 12.24
CA ASP A 5 12.90 -10.20 11.45
C ASP A 5 13.42 -8.75 11.45
N PRO A 6 14.66 -8.50 11.90
CA PRO A 6 15.22 -7.15 11.95
C PRO A 6 15.44 -6.53 10.57
N GLY A 7 15.41 -7.34 9.50
CA GLY A 7 15.44 -6.86 8.11
C GLY A 7 14.09 -6.44 7.54
N ILE A 8 13.01 -6.53 8.34
CA ILE A 8 11.65 -6.19 7.91
C ILE A 8 11.09 -5.12 8.82
N ALA A 9 10.68 -4.01 8.23
CA ALA A 9 9.95 -2.95 8.91
C ALA A 9 8.60 -2.72 8.26
N GLN A 10 7.63 -2.26 9.04
CA GLN A 10 6.31 -1.89 8.54
C GLN A 10 6.00 -0.44 8.85
N GLY A 11 5.41 0.26 7.90
CA GLY A 11 4.79 1.56 8.06
C GLY A 11 3.30 1.45 7.80
N TYR A 12 2.50 2.24 8.52
CA TYR A 12 1.05 2.27 8.34
C TYR A 12 0.55 3.70 8.30
N VAL A 13 -0.33 3.97 7.35
CA VAL A 13 -1.08 5.22 7.26
C VAL A 13 -2.56 4.89 7.08
N GLU A 14 -3.41 5.48 7.91
CA GLU A 14 -4.86 5.27 7.83
C GLU A 14 -5.41 5.67 6.45
N GLY A 15 -6.31 4.84 5.92
CA GLY A 15 -7.00 5.11 4.66
C GLY A 15 -7.97 6.29 4.76
N PRO A 16 -8.41 6.87 3.61
CA PRO A 16 -9.40 7.94 3.59
C PRO A 16 -10.74 7.47 4.18
N GLY A 17 -11.32 8.25 5.11
CA GLY A 17 -12.65 8.00 5.66
C GLY A 17 -12.74 6.96 6.77
N THR A 18 -11.63 6.48 7.32
CA THR A 18 -11.60 5.57 8.49
C THR A 18 -11.74 6.31 9.82
N GLN A 19 -11.63 7.63 9.83
CA GLN A 19 -11.81 8.43 11.04
C GLN A 19 -13.28 8.48 11.43
N GLY A 20 -13.64 7.73 12.47
CA GLY A 20 -15.00 7.64 13.00
C GLY A 20 -15.51 8.99 13.46
N GLY A 21 -16.53 9.51 12.79
CA GLY A 21 -17.24 10.72 13.13
C GLY A 21 -17.95 11.33 11.92
N PHE A 22 -18.90 12.19 12.15
CA PHE A 22 -19.68 12.93 11.12
C PHE A 22 -18.81 13.78 10.15
N GLY A 23 -17.50 13.87 10.41
CA GLY A 23 -16.51 14.56 9.58
C GLY A 23 -15.92 13.73 8.42
N GLY A 24 -16.14 12.42 8.38
CA GLY A 24 -15.61 11.54 7.31
C GLY A 24 -16.14 11.87 5.91
N GLY A 25 -17.28 12.53 5.82
CA GLY A 25 -17.85 13.02 4.56
C GLY A 25 -17.14 14.24 3.97
N LEU A 26 -16.50 15.06 4.81
CA LEU A 26 -15.74 16.25 4.39
C LEU A 26 -14.32 15.89 3.94
N ASP A 27 -13.76 14.78 4.45
CA ASP A 27 -12.46 14.26 4.05
C ASP A 27 -12.48 13.71 2.61
N LEU A 28 -13.68 13.37 2.11
CA LEU A 28 -13.91 12.99 0.71
C LEU A 28 -13.80 14.17 -0.27
N VAL A 29 -13.88 15.40 0.24
CA VAL A 29 -13.99 16.63 -0.57
C VAL A 29 -12.71 17.47 -0.56
N ARG A 30 -11.76 17.19 0.33
CA ARG A 30 -10.53 17.98 0.47
C ARG A 30 -9.31 17.19 0.04
N GLY A 31 -8.72 17.55 -1.12
CA GLY A 31 -7.48 17.03 -1.70
C GLY A 31 -6.24 17.01 -0.78
N HIS A 32 -6.40 17.61 0.37
CA HIS A 32 -5.36 17.78 1.38
C HIS A 32 -4.92 16.47 2.04
N THR A 33 -5.76 15.45 2.05
CA THR A 33 -5.51 14.22 2.81
C THR A 33 -4.73 13.16 2.02
N TYR A 34 -4.87 13.11 0.69
CA TYR A 34 -4.12 12.18 -0.15
C TYR A 34 -2.62 12.51 -0.14
N GLU A 35 -2.26 13.74 -0.49
CA GLU A 35 -0.86 14.17 -0.55
C GLU A 35 -0.18 14.10 0.84
N SER A 36 -0.89 14.52 1.88
CA SER A 36 -0.40 14.43 3.25
C SER A 36 -0.09 12.99 3.67
N ARG A 37 -0.95 12.04 3.33
CA ARG A 37 -0.71 10.61 3.60
C ARG A 37 0.47 10.06 2.81
N MET A 38 0.61 10.46 1.56
CA MET A 38 1.74 10.08 0.72
C MET A 38 3.06 10.62 1.29
N GLU A 39 3.10 11.88 1.70
CA GLU A 39 4.28 12.49 2.29
C GLU A 39 4.64 11.85 3.65
N ASP A 40 3.65 11.53 4.48
CA ASP A 40 3.90 10.87 5.76
C ASP A 40 4.44 9.45 5.57
N MET A 41 3.82 8.65 4.70
CA MET A 41 4.30 7.31 4.36
C MET A 41 5.73 7.36 3.78
N TYR A 42 5.98 8.30 2.88
CA TYR A 42 7.30 8.46 2.29
C TYR A 42 8.36 8.89 3.32
N LEU A 43 8.01 9.77 4.25
CA LEU A 43 8.89 10.16 5.35
C LEU A 43 9.23 8.97 6.27
N GLN A 44 8.24 8.13 6.60
CA GLN A 44 8.49 6.90 7.37
C GLN A 44 9.44 5.97 6.62
N PHE A 45 9.18 5.75 5.33
CA PHE A 45 10.00 4.90 4.48
C PHE A 45 11.46 5.38 4.40
N VAL A 46 11.70 6.66 4.11
CA VAL A 46 13.07 7.16 3.97
C VAL A 46 13.83 7.19 5.30
N LYS A 47 13.15 7.42 6.42
CA LYS A 47 13.77 7.33 7.75
C LYS A 47 14.23 5.92 8.09
N GLN A 48 13.38 4.93 7.84
CA GLN A 48 13.74 3.53 8.07
C GLN A 48 14.87 3.08 7.14
N SER A 49 14.78 3.43 5.86
CA SER A 49 15.80 3.13 4.86
C SER A 49 17.15 3.75 5.23
N ALA A 50 17.15 5.02 5.67
CA ALA A 50 18.37 5.71 6.08
C ALA A 50 19.02 5.04 7.29
N ALA A 51 18.23 4.54 8.26
CA ALA A 51 18.75 3.80 9.39
C ALA A 51 19.47 2.51 8.95
N TRP A 52 18.84 1.71 8.08
CA TRP A 52 19.46 0.50 7.54
C TRP A 52 20.70 0.78 6.70
N LEU A 53 20.65 1.80 5.85
CA LEU A 53 21.78 2.19 5.00
C LEU A 53 22.96 2.76 5.81
N LYS A 54 22.69 3.30 6.99
CA LYS A 54 23.75 3.72 7.92
C LYS A 54 24.47 2.51 8.54
N GLU A 55 23.73 1.43 8.84
CA GLU A 55 24.30 0.18 9.37
C GLU A 55 24.99 -0.62 8.26
N ASN A 56 24.38 -0.70 7.09
CA ASN A 56 24.92 -1.38 5.91
C ASN A 56 24.67 -0.52 4.65
N PRO A 57 25.69 0.22 4.17
CA PRO A 57 25.56 1.06 2.98
C PRO A 57 25.19 0.31 1.69
N ASP A 58 25.47 -0.99 1.63
CA ASP A 58 25.16 -1.85 0.48
C ASP A 58 23.83 -2.58 0.61
N ALA A 59 23.03 -2.28 1.65
CA ALA A 59 21.74 -2.91 1.84
C ALA A 59 20.82 -2.71 0.62
N ASP A 60 20.21 -3.79 0.15
CA ASP A 60 19.20 -3.78 -0.91
C ASP A 60 17.82 -3.48 -0.30
N ILE A 61 17.40 -2.23 -0.41
CA ILE A 61 16.12 -1.76 0.12
C ILE A 61 15.01 -2.04 -0.89
N ARG A 62 14.02 -2.82 -0.47
CA ARG A 62 12.85 -3.18 -1.28
C ARG A 62 11.57 -2.79 -0.57
N ILE A 63 10.50 -2.58 -1.32
CA ILE A 63 9.18 -2.19 -0.80
C ILE A 63 8.12 -3.16 -1.27
N ALA A 64 7.20 -3.52 -0.36
CA ALA A 64 5.89 -4.06 -0.70
C ALA A 64 4.83 -3.05 -0.22
N ALA A 65 4.16 -2.38 -1.15
CA ALA A 65 3.07 -1.44 -0.85
C ALA A 65 1.74 -2.18 -0.90
N ILE A 66 0.98 -2.16 0.20
CA ILE A 66 -0.27 -2.90 0.33
C ILE A 66 -1.40 -1.93 0.66
N GLY A 67 -2.55 -2.14 0.05
CA GLY A 67 -3.70 -1.31 0.34
C GLY A 67 -5.04 -1.99 0.06
N PHE A 68 -6.08 -1.50 0.73
CA PHE A 68 -7.46 -1.91 0.55
C PHE A 68 -8.31 -0.73 0.05
N SER A 69 -9.20 -0.99 -0.91
CA SER A 69 -10.14 0.00 -1.41
C SER A 69 -9.43 1.24 -1.97
N ARG A 70 -9.76 2.44 -1.47
CA ARG A 70 -9.04 3.68 -1.80
C ARG A 70 -7.58 3.65 -1.34
N GLY A 71 -7.26 2.89 -0.28
CA GLY A 71 -5.90 2.64 0.14
C GLY A 71 -5.09 1.81 -0.86
N ALA A 72 -5.73 0.94 -1.65
CA ALA A 72 -5.06 0.23 -2.75
C ALA A 72 -4.65 1.19 -3.87
N GLU A 73 -5.50 2.17 -4.19
CA GLU A 73 -5.16 3.23 -5.13
C GLU A 73 -3.99 4.09 -4.59
N GLN A 74 -3.99 4.38 -3.29
CA GLN A 74 -2.88 5.09 -2.65
C GLN A 74 -1.59 4.29 -2.66
N ALA A 75 -1.65 2.97 -2.46
CA ALA A 75 -0.48 2.10 -2.55
C ALA A 75 0.17 2.17 -3.94
N ALA A 76 -0.63 2.17 -5.00
CA ALA A 76 -0.13 2.37 -6.36
C ALA A 76 0.48 3.77 -6.56
N GLY A 77 -0.18 4.82 -6.09
CA GLY A 77 0.36 6.18 -6.12
C GLY A 77 1.67 6.31 -5.35
N PHE A 78 1.79 5.62 -4.23
CA PHE A 78 3.02 5.57 -3.44
C PHE A 78 4.19 4.95 -4.20
N THR A 79 3.96 3.88 -4.97
CA THR A 79 5.03 3.29 -5.78
C THR A 79 5.56 4.26 -6.82
N ARG A 80 4.71 5.13 -7.38
CA ARG A 80 5.14 6.19 -8.30
C ARG A 80 5.96 7.25 -7.60
N LEU A 81 5.56 7.64 -6.40
CA LEU A 81 6.31 8.61 -5.61
C LEU A 81 7.73 8.11 -5.31
N VAL A 82 7.87 6.82 -4.98
CA VAL A 82 9.17 6.19 -4.77
C VAL A 82 9.96 6.08 -6.08
N GLU A 83 9.31 5.74 -7.19
CA GLU A 83 9.94 5.76 -8.52
C GLU A 83 10.56 7.12 -8.86
N GLU A 84 9.79 8.18 -8.62
CA GLU A 84 10.17 9.55 -8.96
C GLU A 84 11.22 10.15 -8.03
N ARG A 85 11.23 9.75 -6.76
CA ARG A 85 12.09 10.35 -5.74
C ARG A 85 13.27 9.48 -5.30
N GLY A 86 13.22 8.17 -5.54
CA GLY A 86 14.18 7.21 -4.99
C GLY A 86 14.07 7.15 -3.46
N ILE A 87 15.20 7.07 -2.78
CA ILE A 87 15.29 7.20 -1.31
C ILE A 87 15.97 8.53 -1.00
N ARG A 88 15.18 9.54 -0.66
CA ARG A 88 15.72 10.85 -0.25
C ARG A 88 16.42 10.73 1.10
N ASN A 89 17.46 11.53 1.31
CA ASN A 89 18.11 11.61 2.61
C ASN A 89 17.23 12.40 3.61
N PRO A 90 16.76 11.78 4.70
CA PRO A 90 15.97 12.49 5.70
C PRO A 90 16.80 13.41 6.62
N GLU A 91 18.12 13.35 6.57
CA GLU A 91 18.99 14.19 7.38
C GLU A 91 18.86 15.66 6.97
N GLY A 92 18.55 16.52 7.93
CA GLY A 92 18.32 17.95 7.67
C GLY A 92 17.02 18.26 6.93
N ALA A 93 16.15 17.28 6.69
CA ALA A 93 14.86 17.51 6.04
C ALA A 93 13.96 18.42 6.87
N GLN A 94 13.30 19.35 6.21
CA GLN A 94 12.36 20.29 6.83
C GLN A 94 10.94 19.78 6.66
N VAL A 95 10.28 19.43 7.76
CA VAL A 95 8.92 18.88 7.78
C VAL A 95 7.93 19.97 8.14
N THR A 96 7.02 20.27 7.23
CA THR A 96 5.87 21.15 7.48
C THR A 96 4.69 20.32 7.93
N ARG A 97 4.03 20.72 9.03
CA ARG A 97 2.86 20.03 9.58
C ARG A 97 1.69 20.99 9.70
N ASP A 98 0.48 20.45 9.66
CA ASP A 98 -0.75 21.21 9.99
C ASP A 98 -0.95 21.34 11.49
N GLY A 99 -2.06 21.99 11.89
CA GLY A 99 -2.46 22.18 13.28
C GLY A 99 -2.73 20.89 14.05
N ASP A 100 -3.00 19.80 13.36
CA ASP A 100 -3.25 18.45 13.91
C ASP A 100 -1.96 17.60 13.93
N GLY A 101 -0.83 18.15 13.49
CA GLY A 101 0.47 17.48 13.46
C GLY A 101 0.69 16.57 12.24
N ARG A 102 -0.21 16.56 11.24
CA ARG A 102 -0.08 15.77 10.02
C ARG A 102 1.00 16.35 9.12
N VAL A 103 1.76 15.51 8.45
CA VAL A 103 2.78 15.92 7.50
C VAL A 103 2.10 16.51 6.25
N LEU A 104 2.35 17.78 5.96
CA LEU A 104 1.88 18.45 4.75
C LEU A 104 2.89 18.37 3.61
N HIS A 105 4.15 18.60 3.95
CA HIS A 105 5.24 18.65 2.99
C HIS A 105 6.58 18.38 3.67
N VAL A 106 7.50 17.73 2.92
CA VAL A 106 8.88 17.53 3.38
C VAL A 106 9.84 18.06 2.32
N ASN A 107 10.69 19.01 2.71
CA ASN A 107 11.77 19.51 1.87
C ASN A 107 13.08 18.78 2.20
N TYR A 108 13.54 17.92 1.29
CA TYR A 108 14.80 17.18 1.41
C TYR A 108 15.93 17.99 0.78
N VAL A 109 16.96 18.30 1.57
CA VAL A 109 18.03 19.23 1.15
C VAL A 109 19.27 18.55 0.55
N GLY A 110 19.49 17.27 0.82
CA GLY A 110 20.65 16.52 0.38
C GLY A 110 20.41 15.67 -0.90
N PRO A 111 21.47 15.06 -1.45
CA PRO A 111 21.33 14.10 -2.52
C PRO A 111 20.55 12.86 -2.02
N PRO A 112 19.91 12.10 -2.92
CA PRO A 112 19.23 10.87 -2.54
C PRO A 112 20.23 9.82 -2.06
N LEU A 113 19.80 8.96 -1.14
CA LEU A 113 20.56 7.78 -0.71
C LEU A 113 20.48 6.66 -1.75
N ARG A 114 19.41 6.63 -2.52
CA ARG A 114 19.21 5.79 -3.72
C ARG A 114 18.53 6.64 -4.78
N GLU A 115 19.03 6.53 -6.00
CA GLU A 115 18.53 7.32 -7.14
C GLU A 115 17.08 6.95 -7.52
N PRO A 116 16.32 7.88 -8.12
CA PRO A 116 15.04 7.60 -8.73
C PRO A 116 15.06 6.35 -9.63
N GLY A 117 14.01 5.55 -9.62
CA GLY A 117 13.87 4.36 -10.45
C GLY A 117 14.72 3.16 -10.05
N THR A 118 15.47 3.22 -8.94
CA THR A 118 16.37 2.13 -8.52
C THR A 118 15.81 1.24 -7.40
N VAL A 119 14.75 1.66 -6.73
CA VAL A 119 14.14 0.89 -5.64
C VAL A 119 13.20 -0.15 -6.21
N ILE A 120 13.49 -1.43 -5.97
CA ILE A 120 12.62 -2.55 -6.37
C ILE A 120 11.36 -2.55 -5.50
N GLN A 121 10.20 -2.64 -6.17
CA GLN A 121 8.90 -2.55 -5.53
C GLN A 121 7.98 -3.71 -5.89
N ALA A 122 7.04 -4.02 -5.00
CA ALA A 122 5.91 -4.91 -5.24
C ALA A 122 4.63 -4.26 -4.70
N VAL A 123 3.47 -4.69 -5.20
CA VAL A 123 2.17 -4.19 -4.74
C VAL A 123 1.22 -5.33 -4.40
N GLY A 124 0.47 -5.14 -3.30
CA GLY A 124 -0.66 -5.98 -2.90
C GLY A 124 -1.93 -5.14 -2.82
N LEU A 125 -2.94 -5.45 -3.65
CA LEU A 125 -4.11 -4.62 -3.83
C LEU A 125 -5.38 -5.40 -3.49
N PHE A 126 -6.08 -4.99 -2.45
CA PHE A 126 -7.38 -5.54 -2.08
C PHE A 126 -8.50 -4.66 -2.65
N ASP A 127 -9.20 -5.16 -3.60
CA ASP A 127 -10.38 -4.58 -4.25
C ASP A 127 -10.31 -3.05 -4.44
N PRO A 128 -9.39 -2.56 -5.31
CA PRO A 128 -9.13 -1.14 -5.49
C PRO A 128 -10.39 -0.36 -5.87
N VAL A 129 -10.57 0.82 -5.30
CA VAL A 129 -11.67 1.73 -5.59
C VAL A 129 -11.14 3.13 -5.86
N GLY A 130 -11.26 3.59 -7.11
CA GLY A 130 -10.76 4.87 -7.59
C GLY A 130 -11.79 6.00 -7.50
N THR A 131 -12.35 6.26 -6.34
CA THR A 131 -13.29 7.37 -6.13
C THR A 131 -12.67 8.51 -5.33
N GLY A 132 -13.08 9.73 -5.59
CA GLY A 132 -12.51 10.90 -4.93
C GLY A 132 -11.09 11.20 -5.41
N GLU A 133 -10.27 11.73 -4.52
CA GLU A 133 -8.90 12.17 -4.82
C GLU A 133 -7.97 11.17 -5.50
N PRO A 134 -7.94 9.87 -5.12
CA PRO A 134 -7.09 8.92 -5.82
C PRO A 134 -7.36 8.86 -7.32
N ARG A 135 -8.57 9.21 -7.75
CA ARG A 135 -8.96 9.21 -9.16
C ARG A 135 -8.23 10.26 -9.99
N ASP A 136 -7.86 11.37 -9.37
CA ASP A 136 -7.23 12.51 -10.03
C ASP A 136 -5.71 12.37 -10.12
N HIS A 137 -5.13 11.31 -9.50
CA HIS A 137 -3.70 11.04 -9.50
C HIS A 137 -3.32 9.91 -10.46
N ASP A 138 -2.08 9.94 -10.93
CA ASP A 138 -1.54 8.85 -11.76
C ASP A 138 -1.29 7.59 -10.93
N ARG A 139 -2.05 6.53 -11.23
CA ARG A 139 -2.05 5.24 -10.52
C ARG A 139 -1.43 4.11 -11.32
N ARG A 140 -0.89 4.40 -12.51
CA ARG A 140 -0.20 3.39 -13.32
C ARG A 140 1.04 2.92 -12.56
N LEU A 141 1.23 1.62 -12.49
CA LEU A 141 2.39 1.04 -11.81
C LEU A 141 3.67 1.34 -12.60
N PRO A 142 4.70 1.88 -11.94
CA PRO A 142 5.96 2.20 -12.60
C PRO A 142 6.79 0.94 -12.91
N PRO A 143 7.83 1.06 -13.75
CA PRO A 143 8.70 -0.07 -14.11
C PRO A 143 9.39 -0.74 -12.91
N SER A 144 9.69 0.00 -11.85
CA SER A 144 10.30 -0.54 -10.63
C SER A 144 9.37 -1.46 -9.82
N VAL A 145 8.06 -1.46 -10.08
CA VAL A 145 7.13 -2.47 -9.55
C VAL A 145 7.30 -3.75 -10.35
N VAL A 146 8.11 -4.66 -9.85
CA VAL A 146 8.46 -5.93 -10.53
C VAL A 146 7.45 -7.04 -10.30
N SER A 147 6.55 -6.88 -9.32
CA SER A 147 5.50 -7.84 -9.00
C SER A 147 4.26 -7.14 -8.46
N GLY A 148 3.08 -7.66 -8.80
CA GLY A 148 1.80 -7.14 -8.29
C GLY A 148 0.76 -8.23 -8.16
N PHE A 149 0.03 -8.20 -7.04
CA PHE A 149 -1.07 -9.09 -6.76
C PHE A 149 -2.32 -8.30 -6.39
N GLN A 150 -3.39 -8.52 -7.14
CA GLN A 150 -4.70 -7.92 -6.88
C GLN A 150 -5.73 -8.98 -6.56
N ILE A 151 -6.50 -8.76 -5.53
CA ILE A 151 -7.69 -9.53 -5.18
C ILE A 151 -8.90 -8.65 -5.46
N THR A 152 -9.80 -9.11 -6.32
CA THR A 152 -11.00 -8.39 -6.75
C THR A 152 -12.23 -9.09 -6.20
N ALA A 153 -13.20 -8.34 -5.65
CA ALA A 153 -14.49 -8.84 -5.19
C ALA A 153 -15.41 -9.15 -6.38
N ASP A 154 -16.03 -10.35 -6.39
CA ASP A 154 -16.98 -10.74 -7.45
C ASP A 154 -18.37 -10.13 -7.23
N ASP A 155 -18.78 -9.95 -5.99
CA ASP A 155 -20.12 -9.48 -5.59
C ASP A 155 -20.21 -7.97 -5.33
N GLU A 156 -19.23 -7.17 -5.76
CA GLU A 156 -19.30 -5.72 -5.58
C GLU A 156 -20.41 -5.10 -6.44
N ARG A 157 -21.46 -4.61 -5.79
CA ARG A 157 -22.67 -4.04 -6.43
C ARG A 157 -22.91 -2.58 -6.12
N ARG A 158 -21.99 -1.89 -5.43
CA ARG A 158 -22.17 -0.48 -5.08
C ARG A 158 -21.94 0.41 -6.29
N ASN A 159 -23.01 1.04 -6.78
CA ASN A 159 -22.96 1.95 -7.94
C ASN A 159 -22.04 3.17 -7.75
N LEU A 160 -21.83 3.58 -6.49
CA LEU A 160 -21.00 4.75 -6.16
C LEU A 160 -19.50 4.41 -5.97
N PHE A 161 -19.16 3.13 -5.83
CA PHE A 161 -17.80 2.68 -5.56
C PHE A 161 -17.45 1.46 -6.41
N PRO A 162 -17.42 1.60 -7.75
CA PRO A 162 -17.05 0.47 -8.60
C PRO A 162 -15.59 0.08 -8.36
N SER A 163 -15.34 -1.22 -8.29
CA SER A 163 -13.98 -1.74 -8.25
C SER A 163 -13.19 -1.26 -9.45
N THR A 164 -11.98 -0.80 -9.20
CA THR A 164 -11.05 -0.34 -10.24
C THR A 164 -10.11 -1.48 -10.61
N ARG A 165 -10.11 -1.87 -11.86
CA ARG A 165 -9.12 -2.81 -12.37
C ARG A 165 -7.81 -2.08 -12.60
N MET A 166 -6.89 -2.24 -11.66
CA MET A 166 -5.53 -1.73 -11.81
C MET A 166 -4.63 -2.74 -12.52
N LEU A 167 -4.92 -4.03 -12.33
CA LEU A 167 -4.30 -5.15 -13.04
C LEU A 167 -5.36 -5.87 -13.86
N ASP A 168 -5.01 -6.30 -15.06
CA ASP A 168 -5.87 -7.15 -15.87
C ASP A 168 -6.08 -8.52 -15.20
N PRO A 169 -7.25 -9.17 -15.42
CA PRO A 169 -7.55 -10.47 -14.82
C PRO A 169 -6.55 -11.56 -15.22
N GLY A 170 -6.24 -12.42 -14.27
CA GLY A 170 -5.32 -13.54 -14.46
C GLY A 170 -3.86 -13.11 -14.37
N VAL A 171 -2.99 -13.92 -14.94
CA VAL A 171 -1.55 -13.67 -15.01
C VAL A 171 -1.25 -12.85 -16.25
N THR A 172 -0.63 -11.71 -16.07
CA THR A 172 -0.33 -10.76 -17.16
C THR A 172 1.12 -10.27 -17.11
N ASP A 173 1.55 -9.60 -18.17
CA ASP A 173 2.88 -8.99 -18.30
C ASP A 173 4.02 -10.01 -18.02
N GLY A 174 3.93 -11.19 -18.65
CA GLY A 174 4.95 -12.23 -18.51
C GLY A 174 5.09 -12.83 -17.11
N GLY A 175 4.02 -12.77 -16.29
CA GLY A 175 4.01 -13.27 -14.91
C GLY A 175 4.30 -12.19 -13.86
N ARG A 176 4.51 -10.94 -14.27
CA ARG A 176 4.74 -9.81 -13.37
C ARG A 176 3.52 -9.51 -12.50
N PHE A 177 2.31 -9.66 -13.06
CA PHE A 177 1.06 -9.33 -12.39
C PHE A 177 0.11 -10.50 -12.33
N LEU A 178 -0.60 -10.62 -11.20
CA LEU A 178 -1.69 -11.56 -10.99
C LEU A 178 -2.89 -10.83 -10.39
N ASN A 179 -4.05 -10.94 -11.04
CA ASN A 179 -5.32 -10.49 -10.51
C ASN A 179 -6.28 -11.67 -10.41
N VAL A 180 -6.72 -11.98 -9.21
CA VAL A 180 -7.70 -13.02 -8.93
C VAL A 180 -9.02 -12.41 -8.48
N THR A 181 -10.14 -13.00 -8.96
CA THR A 181 -11.47 -12.66 -8.49
C THR A 181 -11.89 -13.71 -7.46
N VAL A 182 -12.38 -13.26 -6.32
CA VAL A 182 -12.83 -14.12 -5.23
C VAL A 182 -14.28 -13.80 -4.88
N ALA A 183 -15.01 -14.81 -4.38
CA ALA A 183 -16.38 -14.63 -3.92
C ALA A 183 -16.41 -13.64 -2.72
N GLY A 184 -17.51 -12.92 -2.60
CA GLY A 184 -17.75 -11.94 -1.56
C GLY A 184 -17.80 -10.50 -2.04
N ALA A 185 -18.38 -9.65 -1.20
CA ALA A 185 -18.44 -8.22 -1.44
C ALA A 185 -17.15 -7.53 -0.99
N HIS A 186 -17.05 -6.24 -1.28
CA HIS A 186 -15.87 -5.40 -0.96
C HIS A 186 -15.34 -5.56 0.47
N SER A 187 -16.23 -5.48 1.46
CA SER A 187 -15.82 -5.59 2.87
C SER A 187 -15.47 -7.01 3.30
N ASP A 188 -15.97 -8.03 2.57
CA ASP A 188 -15.59 -9.42 2.80
C ASP A 188 -14.13 -9.67 2.40
N ILE A 189 -13.65 -8.96 1.37
CA ILE A 189 -12.27 -9.08 0.88
C ILE A 189 -11.29 -8.35 1.81
N GLY A 190 -11.67 -7.15 2.29
CA GLY A 190 -10.82 -6.31 3.13
C GLY A 190 -10.86 -6.65 4.62
N GLY A 191 -11.77 -7.54 5.05
CA GLY A 191 -12.10 -7.75 6.44
C GLY A 191 -12.95 -6.61 7.01
N GLY A 192 -13.56 -6.82 8.17
CA GLY A 192 -14.35 -5.80 8.87
C GLY A 192 -15.75 -6.23 9.28
N TYR A 193 -16.16 -7.44 8.92
CA TYR A 193 -17.37 -8.08 9.46
C TYR A 193 -17.05 -8.96 10.66
N THR A 194 -18.06 -9.17 11.50
CA THR A 194 -17.97 -10.10 12.64
C THR A 194 -17.79 -11.56 12.21
N GLN A 195 -18.27 -11.91 11.02
CA GLN A 195 -17.99 -13.17 10.32
C GLN A 195 -16.98 -12.87 9.23
N ASP A 196 -15.71 -13.12 9.50
CA ASP A 196 -14.56 -12.65 8.68
C ASP A 196 -13.87 -13.79 7.93
N GLY A 197 -14.55 -14.90 7.66
CA GLY A 197 -13.96 -16.07 7.00
C GLY A 197 -13.39 -15.77 5.63
N LEU A 198 -14.11 -15.00 4.80
CA LEU A 198 -13.64 -14.59 3.48
C LEU A 198 -12.48 -13.59 3.58
N GLY A 199 -12.53 -12.66 4.53
CA GLY A 199 -11.45 -11.72 4.81
C GLY A 199 -10.16 -12.42 5.28
N ILE A 200 -10.29 -13.46 6.11
CA ILE A 200 -9.15 -14.30 6.53
C ILE A 200 -8.53 -15.00 5.33
N ARG A 201 -9.34 -15.60 4.46
CA ARG A 201 -8.84 -16.30 3.25
C ARG A 201 -8.16 -15.33 2.29
N SER A 202 -8.76 -14.19 2.02
CA SER A 202 -8.15 -13.13 1.18
C SER A 202 -6.85 -12.63 1.79
N GLY A 203 -6.83 -12.42 3.11
CA GLY A 203 -5.63 -12.06 3.86
C GLY A 203 -4.54 -13.13 3.74
N ASN A 204 -4.89 -14.41 3.86
CA ASN A 204 -3.95 -15.52 3.74
C ASN A 204 -3.37 -15.64 2.31
N LEU A 205 -4.18 -15.39 1.26
CA LEU A 205 -3.67 -15.30 -0.12
C LEU A 205 -2.64 -14.18 -0.28
N MET A 206 -2.90 -13.02 0.32
CA MET A 206 -1.94 -11.92 0.30
C MET A 206 -0.67 -12.25 1.10
N ILE A 207 -0.80 -12.95 2.22
CA ILE A 207 0.34 -13.42 3.01
C ILE A 207 1.18 -14.41 2.20
N ASP A 208 0.56 -15.34 1.48
CA ASP A 208 1.27 -16.27 0.59
C ASP A 208 2.04 -15.50 -0.50
N TYR A 209 1.40 -14.50 -1.09
CA TYR A 209 2.05 -13.63 -2.07
C TYR A 209 3.27 -12.90 -1.48
N LEU A 210 3.10 -12.26 -0.32
CA LEU A 210 4.18 -11.51 0.33
C LEU A 210 5.33 -12.41 0.76
N ASN A 211 5.03 -13.56 1.35
CA ASN A 211 6.05 -14.55 1.72
C ASN A 211 6.82 -15.07 0.49
N GLY A 212 6.16 -15.15 -0.66
CA GLY A 212 6.79 -15.51 -1.93
C GLY A 212 7.75 -14.45 -2.50
N LEU A 213 7.72 -13.22 -1.98
CA LEU A 213 8.66 -12.15 -2.36
C LEU A 213 9.99 -12.22 -1.58
N SER A 214 10.11 -13.14 -0.63
CA SER A 214 11.28 -13.30 0.24
C SER A 214 11.80 -14.72 0.17
N ASP A 215 13.08 -14.91 0.45
CA ASP A 215 13.74 -16.23 0.51
C ASP A 215 13.18 -17.11 1.64
N ARG A 216 12.54 -16.53 2.62
CA ARG A 216 11.87 -17.21 3.74
C ARG A 216 10.58 -16.50 4.12
N PRO A 217 9.56 -17.24 4.60
CA PRO A 217 8.35 -16.64 5.12
C PRO A 217 8.66 -15.69 6.30
N PHE A 218 7.97 -14.56 6.33
CA PHE A 218 8.07 -13.54 7.39
C PHE A 218 6.73 -13.11 7.97
N LEU A 219 5.63 -13.69 7.46
CA LEU A 219 4.26 -13.49 7.93
C LEU A 219 3.60 -14.83 8.21
N ASP A 220 2.86 -14.90 9.31
CA ASP A 220 2.03 -16.05 9.65
C ASP A 220 0.61 -15.89 9.09
N LYS A 221 0.09 -16.99 8.53
CA LYS A 221 -1.31 -17.05 8.14
C LYS A 221 -2.23 -17.16 9.34
N ARG A 222 -3.43 -16.61 9.22
CA ARG A 222 -4.49 -16.78 10.21
C ARG A 222 -5.16 -18.13 10.00
N GLU A 223 -5.65 -18.73 11.09
CA GLU A 223 -6.46 -19.92 11.04
C GLU A 223 -7.77 -19.66 10.29
N GLU A 224 -8.05 -20.46 9.29
CA GLU A 224 -9.26 -20.34 8.50
C GLU A 224 -10.41 -21.06 9.20
N PRO A 225 -11.60 -20.44 9.30
CA PRO A 225 -12.76 -21.13 9.86
C PRO A 225 -13.19 -22.29 8.96
N ASP A 226 -13.70 -23.35 9.58
CA ASP A 226 -14.21 -24.52 8.86
C ASP A 226 -15.43 -24.21 7.98
N ASP A 227 -16.24 -23.22 8.41
CA ASP A 227 -17.36 -22.69 7.63
C ASP A 227 -17.06 -21.25 7.18
N PRO A 228 -17.00 -20.99 5.86
CA PRO A 228 -16.71 -19.67 5.33
C PRO A 228 -17.88 -18.68 5.34
N ALA A 229 -19.06 -19.09 5.83
CA ALA A 229 -20.27 -18.26 5.82
C ALA A 229 -20.26 -17.13 6.87
#